data_7d98511019411678178da7bea8bb6961
#
_entry.id   7d98511019411678178da7bea8bb6961
#
_cell.length_a   1.000
_cell.length_b   1.000
_cell.length_c   1.000
_cell.angle_alpha   90.00
_cell.angle_beta   90.00
_cell.angle_gamma   90.00
#
_symmetry.space_group_name_H-M   'P 1'
#
loop_
_entity.id
_entity.type
_entity.pdbx_description
1 polymer ?
#
loop_
_entity_poly.entity_id
_entity_poly.type
_entity_poly.pdbx_seq_one_letter_code
_entity_poly.pdbx_strand_id
1 'polypeptide(L)'
;MNTRDQREFAPPPRSAKPRKRGLTAVIDYGPDGFGWTGERGIADMLDCAAEYIDFAKIYAMNALLIPKPVIQRIIKLYRDAGVHCYAGGILFEYAYQRNEVDLYCDHVRKIGLNAVEISENYVTLNDYERLSYIDRFQSLGLSVIYEFGRKNPEQPLRVEDIESLITAMTNRGVDHVIVEQSEIDMAASRAPEQLKAI
;
A
#
# COMPACT_ATOMS: atom_id res chain seq x y z
N MET A 1 44.18 -12.39 -33.12
CA MET A 1 42.70 -12.27 -33.16
C MET A 1 42.25 -11.56 -31.88
N ASN A 2 41.86 -10.31 -32.03
CA ASN A 2 41.57 -9.42 -30.90
C ASN A 2 40.08 -9.62 -30.55
N THR A 3 39.79 -10.42 -29.55
CA THR A 3 38.44 -10.50 -28.97
C THR A 3 38.16 -9.18 -28.25
N ARG A 4 37.59 -8.21 -28.97
CA ARG A 4 36.99 -7.06 -28.30
C ARG A 4 35.95 -7.58 -27.32
N ASP A 5 36.24 -7.38 -26.04
CA ASP A 5 35.31 -7.53 -24.94
C ASP A 5 34.05 -6.71 -25.27
N GLN A 6 32.98 -7.34 -25.76
CA GLN A 6 31.71 -6.71 -26.08
C GLN A 6 31.00 -6.46 -24.75
N ARG A 7 31.41 -5.43 -24.02
CA ARG A 7 30.65 -4.96 -22.85
C ARG A 7 29.37 -4.35 -23.39
N GLU A 8 28.27 -5.07 -23.18
CA GLU A 8 26.95 -4.49 -23.40
C GLU A 8 26.69 -3.36 -22.38
N PHE A 9 26.04 -2.29 -22.82
CA PHE A 9 25.58 -1.24 -21.93
C PHE A 9 24.41 -1.80 -21.12
N ALA A 10 24.71 -2.22 -19.89
CA ALA A 10 23.75 -2.88 -19.02
C ALA A 10 23.19 -1.89 -17.97
N PRO A 11 21.92 -2.06 -17.56
CA PRO A 11 21.35 -1.30 -16.46
C PRO A 11 22.10 -1.60 -15.16
N PRO A 12 22.05 -0.69 -14.15
CA PRO A 12 22.65 -0.96 -12.84
C PRO A 12 22.04 -2.23 -12.21
N PRO A 13 22.85 -2.99 -11.45
CA PRO A 13 22.38 -4.22 -10.83
C PRO A 13 21.25 -3.92 -9.83
N ARG A 14 20.26 -4.81 -9.78
CA ARG A 14 19.08 -4.70 -8.94
C ARG A 14 18.88 -5.95 -8.11
N SER A 15 18.28 -5.77 -6.92
CA SER A 15 17.88 -6.91 -6.11
C SER A 15 16.67 -7.62 -6.73
N ALA A 16 16.73 -8.96 -6.73
CA ALA A 16 15.60 -9.78 -7.19
C ALA A 16 14.41 -9.71 -6.21
N LYS A 17 13.19 -9.91 -6.72
CA LYS A 17 11.99 -10.10 -5.90
C LYS A 17 12.02 -11.50 -5.22
N PRO A 18 11.41 -11.64 -4.02
CA PRO A 18 10.82 -10.58 -3.19
C PRO A 18 11.90 -9.73 -2.52
N ARG A 19 11.79 -8.43 -2.64
CA ARG A 19 12.73 -7.48 -2.03
C ARG A 19 12.38 -7.20 -0.57
N LYS A 20 13.42 -6.90 0.24
CA LYS A 20 13.27 -6.47 1.63
C LYS A 20 13.67 -5.01 1.84
N ARG A 21 14.28 -4.38 0.84
CA ARG A 21 14.75 -2.99 0.86
C ARG A 21 14.56 -2.36 -0.52
N GLY A 22 14.43 -1.04 -0.55
CA GLY A 22 14.19 -0.30 -1.78
C GLY A 22 12.89 -0.71 -2.47
N LEU A 23 11.84 -0.90 -1.67
CA LEU A 23 10.53 -1.31 -2.16
C LEU A 23 9.89 -0.17 -2.96
N THR A 24 9.22 -0.53 -4.02
CA THR A 24 8.47 0.41 -4.87
C THR A 24 6.98 0.09 -4.78
N ALA A 25 6.19 1.08 -4.37
CA ALA A 25 4.74 1.02 -4.40
C ALA A 25 4.21 1.94 -5.50
N VAL A 26 3.27 1.46 -6.29
CA VAL A 26 2.51 2.28 -7.24
C VAL A 26 1.08 2.45 -6.73
N ILE A 27 0.48 3.62 -7.01
CA ILE A 27 -0.93 3.85 -6.74
C ILE A 27 -1.68 3.72 -8.06
N ASP A 28 -2.58 2.74 -8.12
CA ASP A 28 -3.51 2.55 -9.21
C ASP A 28 -4.74 3.43 -8.96
N TYR A 29 -4.74 4.62 -9.55
CA TYR A 29 -5.85 5.56 -9.45
C TYR A 29 -7.08 5.14 -10.24
N GLY A 30 -6.98 4.12 -11.09
CA GLY A 30 -8.09 3.68 -11.94
C GLY A 30 -8.69 4.84 -12.73
N PRO A 31 -10.04 4.99 -12.72
CA PRO A 31 -10.70 6.07 -13.45
C PRO A 31 -10.50 7.47 -12.85
N ASP A 32 -9.95 7.58 -11.64
CA ASP A 32 -9.72 8.86 -10.94
C ASP A 32 -8.39 9.52 -11.34
N GLY A 33 -7.54 8.83 -12.08
CA GLY A 33 -6.20 9.28 -12.43
C GLY A 33 -5.97 9.40 -13.92
N PHE A 34 -4.81 9.96 -14.26
CA PHE A 34 -4.32 10.04 -15.64
C PHE A 34 -3.48 8.80 -15.97
N GLY A 35 -3.73 8.18 -17.11
CA GLY A 35 -2.91 7.09 -17.64
C GLY A 35 -3.50 5.70 -17.40
N TRP A 36 -3.03 4.95 -16.44
CA TRP A 36 -3.34 3.53 -16.25
C TRP A 36 -4.76 3.29 -15.68
N THR A 37 -5.76 3.41 -16.54
CA THR A 37 -7.16 3.40 -16.12
C THR A 37 -7.88 2.08 -16.34
N GLY A 38 -7.18 1.02 -16.67
CA GLY A 38 -7.83 -0.26 -16.89
C GLY A 38 -6.85 -1.37 -17.24
N GLU A 39 -7.40 -2.54 -17.48
CA GLU A 39 -6.67 -3.79 -17.69
C GLU A 39 -5.53 -3.67 -18.72
N ARG A 40 -5.76 -3.00 -19.86
CA ARG A 40 -4.74 -2.87 -20.91
C ARG A 40 -3.58 -1.97 -20.50
N GLY A 41 -3.87 -0.80 -19.93
CA GLY A 41 -2.82 0.11 -19.48
C GLY A 41 -2.00 -0.46 -18.33
N ILE A 42 -2.63 -1.23 -17.44
CA ILE A 42 -1.92 -1.94 -16.37
C ILE A 42 -1.04 -3.05 -16.95
N ALA A 43 -1.52 -3.83 -17.93
CA ALA A 43 -0.72 -4.83 -18.61
C ALA A 43 0.50 -4.18 -19.29
N ASP A 44 0.31 -3.09 -20.06
CA ASP A 44 1.39 -2.34 -20.71
C ASP A 44 2.43 -1.83 -19.70
N MET A 45 1.99 -1.31 -18.55
CA MET A 45 2.88 -0.88 -17.47
C MET A 45 3.67 -2.05 -16.88
N LEU A 46 3.01 -3.17 -16.63
CA LEU A 46 3.65 -4.35 -16.05
C LEU A 46 4.63 -5.00 -17.01
N ASP A 47 4.35 -5.02 -18.32
CA ASP A 47 5.30 -5.49 -19.35
C ASP A 47 6.59 -4.67 -19.33
N CYS A 48 6.51 -3.38 -19.02
CA CYS A 48 7.67 -2.49 -18.95
C CYS A 48 8.38 -2.49 -17.61
N ALA A 49 7.65 -2.64 -16.49
CA ALA A 49 8.13 -2.25 -15.16
C ALA A 49 7.82 -3.23 -14.03
N ALA A 50 7.21 -4.39 -14.30
CA ALA A 50 6.83 -5.32 -13.24
C ALA A 50 7.98 -5.70 -12.30
N GLU A 51 9.20 -5.88 -12.84
CA GLU A 51 10.38 -6.22 -12.04
C GLU A 51 10.76 -5.13 -11.00
N TYR A 52 10.28 -3.90 -11.18
CA TYR A 52 10.58 -2.76 -10.31
C TYR A 52 9.51 -2.46 -9.29
N ILE A 53 8.32 -3.04 -9.44
CA ILE A 53 7.14 -2.75 -8.61
C ILE A 53 6.93 -3.89 -7.62
N ASP A 54 6.87 -3.58 -6.31
CA ASP A 54 6.62 -4.55 -5.24
C ASP A 54 5.16 -4.52 -4.81
N PHE A 55 4.55 -3.34 -4.78
CA PHE A 55 3.18 -3.13 -4.31
C PHE A 55 2.36 -2.31 -5.29
N ALA A 56 1.06 -2.63 -5.37
CA ALA A 56 0.06 -1.84 -6.08
C ALA A 56 -1.12 -1.54 -5.14
N LYS A 57 -1.31 -0.27 -4.82
CA LYS A 57 -2.43 0.22 -4.03
C LYS A 57 -3.60 0.56 -4.95
N ILE A 58 -4.70 -0.16 -4.86
CA ILE A 58 -5.96 0.25 -5.50
C ILE A 58 -6.51 1.46 -4.76
N TYR A 59 -6.53 2.60 -5.44
CA TYR A 59 -6.84 3.89 -4.84
C TYR A 59 -8.25 3.98 -4.28
N ALA A 60 -8.35 4.59 -3.10
CA ALA A 60 -9.60 4.98 -2.43
C ALA A 60 -10.68 3.88 -2.48
N MET A 61 -11.81 4.17 -3.13
CA MET A 61 -12.99 3.30 -3.23
C MET A 61 -12.98 2.40 -4.47
N ASN A 62 -11.95 2.47 -5.33
CA ASN A 62 -11.95 1.79 -6.63
C ASN A 62 -12.06 0.27 -6.53
N ALA A 63 -11.55 -0.33 -5.46
CA ALA A 63 -11.73 -1.77 -5.22
C ALA A 63 -13.23 -2.16 -5.02
N LEU A 64 -14.10 -1.21 -4.70
CA LEU A 64 -15.55 -1.40 -4.58
C LEU A 64 -16.31 -0.90 -5.81
N LEU A 65 -15.90 0.25 -6.38
CA LEU A 65 -16.67 0.96 -7.41
C LEU A 65 -16.42 0.42 -8.82
N ILE A 66 -15.23 -0.11 -9.10
CA ILE A 66 -14.95 -0.74 -10.40
C ILE A 66 -15.76 -2.04 -10.51
N PRO A 67 -16.42 -2.30 -11.66
CA PRO A 67 -17.19 -3.52 -11.86
C PRO A 67 -16.38 -4.77 -11.49
N LYS A 68 -16.97 -5.66 -10.69
CA LYS A 68 -16.28 -6.82 -10.10
C LYS A 68 -15.46 -7.64 -11.11
N PRO A 69 -15.96 -8.01 -12.31
CA PRO A 69 -15.15 -8.77 -13.25
C PRO A 69 -13.91 -8.01 -13.76
N VAL A 70 -13.98 -6.67 -13.80
CA VAL A 70 -12.86 -5.83 -14.23
C VAL A 70 -11.80 -5.75 -13.15
N ILE A 71 -12.19 -5.41 -11.92
CA ILE A 71 -11.24 -5.30 -10.80
C ILE A 71 -10.57 -6.66 -10.51
N GLN A 72 -11.28 -7.77 -10.67
CA GLN A 72 -10.69 -9.11 -10.52
C GLN A 72 -9.59 -9.39 -11.54
N ARG A 73 -9.76 -8.99 -12.81
CA ARG A 73 -8.72 -9.14 -13.84
C ARG A 73 -7.52 -8.23 -13.57
N ILE A 74 -7.77 -6.99 -13.13
CA ILE A 74 -6.71 -6.04 -12.73
C ILE A 74 -5.87 -6.61 -11.59
N ILE A 75 -6.51 -7.08 -10.52
CA ILE A 75 -5.83 -7.68 -9.37
C ILE A 75 -5.03 -8.91 -9.81
N LYS A 76 -5.60 -9.72 -10.71
CA LYS A 76 -4.91 -10.89 -11.25
C LYS A 76 -3.64 -10.50 -12.01
N LEU A 77 -3.67 -9.46 -12.83
CA LEU A 77 -2.48 -8.97 -13.54
C LEU A 77 -1.35 -8.61 -12.59
N TYR A 78 -1.63 -7.83 -11.54
CA TYR A 78 -0.64 -7.49 -10.52
C TYR A 78 -0.06 -8.73 -9.84
N ARG A 79 -0.92 -9.65 -9.43
CA ARG A 79 -0.51 -10.87 -8.73
C ARG A 79 0.33 -11.79 -9.62
N ASP A 80 -0.06 -11.99 -10.87
CA ASP A 80 0.67 -12.81 -11.85
C ASP A 80 2.07 -12.22 -12.13
N ALA A 81 2.21 -10.90 -12.03
CA ALA A 81 3.48 -10.18 -12.15
C ALA A 81 4.31 -10.16 -10.84
N GLY A 82 3.89 -10.88 -9.80
CA GLY A 82 4.56 -10.90 -8.50
C GLY A 82 4.50 -9.57 -7.77
N VAL A 83 3.42 -8.78 -7.96
CA VAL A 83 3.16 -7.51 -7.29
C VAL A 83 2.09 -7.74 -6.22
N HIS A 84 2.37 -7.32 -4.98
CA HIS A 84 1.39 -7.36 -3.90
C HIS A 84 0.32 -6.29 -4.13
N CYS A 85 -0.93 -6.71 -4.37
CA CYS A 85 -2.02 -5.80 -4.64
C CYS A 85 -2.94 -5.69 -3.42
N TYR A 86 -3.26 -4.46 -3.01
CA TYR A 86 -4.09 -4.19 -1.83
C TYR A 86 -5.08 -3.06 -2.06
N ALA A 87 -6.19 -3.08 -1.31
CA ALA A 87 -7.13 -1.97 -1.26
C ALA A 87 -6.61 -0.87 -0.34
N GLY A 88 -6.66 0.38 -0.78
CA GLY A 88 -6.32 1.53 0.05
C GLY A 88 -7.23 1.69 1.26
N GLY A 89 -6.70 2.26 2.34
CA GLY A 89 -7.34 2.32 3.66
C GLY A 89 -8.67 3.07 3.71
N ILE A 90 -8.91 3.99 2.79
CA ILE A 90 -10.21 4.70 2.69
C ILE A 90 -11.39 3.71 2.56
N LEU A 91 -11.20 2.58 1.87
CA LEU A 91 -12.25 1.57 1.77
C LEU A 91 -12.48 0.85 3.11
N PHE A 92 -11.40 0.60 3.89
CA PHE A 92 -11.53 0.09 5.25
C PHE A 92 -12.27 1.09 6.15
N GLU A 93 -11.89 2.38 6.12
CA GLU A 93 -12.53 3.43 6.92
C GLU A 93 -14.01 3.59 6.59
N TYR A 94 -14.37 3.51 5.31
CA TYR A 94 -15.77 3.49 4.87
C TYR A 94 -16.56 2.33 5.50
N ALA A 95 -15.99 1.13 5.47
CA ALA A 95 -16.62 -0.05 6.07
C ALA A 95 -16.70 0.05 7.61
N TYR A 96 -15.65 0.58 8.25
CA TYR A 96 -15.61 0.81 9.69
C TYR A 96 -16.72 1.76 10.16
N GLN A 97 -16.86 2.92 9.51
CA GLN A 97 -17.90 3.90 9.84
C GLN A 97 -19.32 3.35 9.71
N ARG A 98 -19.52 2.33 8.87
CA ARG A 98 -20.82 1.68 8.63
C ARG A 98 -21.04 0.43 9.47
N ASN A 99 -20.06 0.03 10.30
CA ASN A 99 -20.05 -1.26 10.99
C ASN A 99 -20.15 -2.46 10.03
N GLU A 100 -19.55 -2.36 8.85
CA GLU A 100 -19.62 -3.34 7.75
C GLU A 100 -18.26 -4.00 7.46
N VAL A 101 -17.34 -4.05 8.44
CA VAL A 101 -16.00 -4.62 8.25
C VAL A 101 -16.04 -6.11 7.86
N ASP A 102 -17.07 -6.86 8.28
CA ASP A 102 -17.26 -8.25 7.83
C ASP A 102 -17.52 -8.32 6.33
N LEU A 103 -18.40 -7.46 5.83
CA LEU A 103 -18.70 -7.38 4.40
C LEU A 103 -17.48 -6.92 3.59
N TYR A 104 -16.69 -6.00 4.14
CA TYR A 104 -15.41 -5.60 3.58
C TYR A 104 -14.45 -6.79 3.43
N CYS A 105 -14.26 -7.58 4.49
CA CYS A 105 -13.40 -8.76 4.45
C CYS A 105 -13.84 -9.74 3.35
N ASP A 106 -15.13 -10.00 3.27
CA ASP A 106 -15.71 -10.86 2.24
C ASP A 106 -15.50 -10.30 0.84
N HIS A 107 -15.68 -9.00 0.68
CA HIS A 107 -15.53 -8.32 -0.61
C HIS A 107 -14.09 -8.40 -1.11
N VAL A 108 -13.10 -7.97 -0.31
CA VAL A 108 -11.69 -7.94 -0.72
C VAL A 108 -11.17 -9.33 -1.07
N ARG A 109 -11.59 -10.36 -0.34
CA ARG A 109 -11.27 -11.75 -0.67
C ARG A 109 -11.93 -12.22 -1.96
N LYS A 110 -13.21 -11.89 -2.17
CA LYS A 110 -13.97 -12.25 -3.39
C LYS A 110 -13.43 -11.60 -4.66
N ILE A 111 -12.82 -10.43 -4.56
CA ILE A 111 -12.16 -9.80 -5.72
C ILE A 111 -10.71 -10.27 -5.92
N GLY A 112 -10.16 -11.05 -4.99
CA GLY A 112 -8.87 -11.70 -5.11
C GLY A 112 -7.69 -10.96 -4.48
N LEU A 113 -7.94 -9.94 -3.65
CA LEU A 113 -6.89 -9.30 -2.87
C LEU A 113 -6.38 -10.24 -1.78
N ASN A 114 -5.08 -10.15 -1.51
CA ASN A 114 -4.41 -10.88 -0.44
C ASN A 114 -3.77 -9.94 0.60
N ALA A 115 -3.99 -8.64 0.45
CA ALA A 115 -3.55 -7.63 1.39
C ALA A 115 -4.59 -6.51 1.51
N VAL A 116 -4.57 -5.81 2.64
CA VAL A 116 -5.42 -4.66 2.96
C VAL A 116 -4.59 -3.58 3.65
N GLU A 117 -5.03 -2.34 3.52
CA GLU A 117 -4.49 -1.23 4.28
C GLU A 117 -5.46 -0.82 5.37
N ILE A 118 -4.97 -0.68 6.59
CA ILE A 118 -5.67 0.00 7.69
C ILE A 118 -5.14 1.42 7.74
N SER A 119 -6.02 2.40 7.69
CA SER A 119 -5.69 3.81 7.85
C SER A 119 -6.62 4.48 8.86
N GLU A 120 -6.18 5.63 9.37
CA GLU A 120 -6.94 6.47 10.28
C GLU A 120 -6.99 7.93 9.77
N ASN A 121 -7.16 8.10 8.45
CA ASN A 121 -7.19 9.41 7.82
C ASN A 121 -8.40 10.25 8.28
N TYR A 122 -9.56 9.62 8.44
CA TYR A 122 -10.84 10.23 8.79
C TYR A 122 -11.54 9.56 9.98
N VAL A 123 -11.02 8.44 10.44
CA VAL A 123 -11.50 7.73 11.63
C VAL A 123 -10.43 7.73 12.72
N THR A 124 -10.78 7.34 13.92
CA THR A 124 -9.81 7.09 14.99
C THR A 124 -10.12 5.74 15.58
N LEU A 125 -9.12 4.87 15.61
CA LEU A 125 -9.19 3.58 16.27
C LEU A 125 -8.50 3.70 17.64
N ASN A 126 -9.08 3.12 18.66
CA ASN A 126 -8.32 2.88 19.88
C ASN A 126 -7.36 1.69 19.68
N ASP A 127 -6.38 1.54 20.58
CA ASP A 127 -5.35 0.50 20.45
C ASP A 127 -5.93 -0.91 20.37
N TYR A 128 -6.98 -1.19 21.14
CA TYR A 128 -7.64 -2.50 21.11
C TYR A 128 -8.31 -2.77 19.74
N GLU A 129 -9.05 -1.82 19.21
CA GLU A 129 -9.69 -1.94 17.89
C GLU A 129 -8.64 -2.15 16.81
N ARG A 130 -7.57 -1.32 16.81
CA ARG A 130 -6.48 -1.41 15.84
C ARG A 130 -5.87 -2.80 15.80
N LEU A 131 -5.47 -3.30 16.97
CA LEU A 131 -4.87 -4.64 17.08
C LEU A 131 -5.86 -5.75 16.73
N SER A 132 -7.13 -5.61 17.13
CA SER A 132 -8.19 -6.57 16.81
C SER A 132 -8.43 -6.69 15.30
N TYR A 133 -8.43 -5.58 14.54
CA TYR A 133 -8.56 -5.62 13.09
C TYR A 133 -7.35 -6.24 12.42
N ILE A 134 -6.14 -5.96 12.90
CA ILE A 134 -4.92 -6.61 12.39
C ILE A 134 -5.02 -8.11 12.56
N ASP A 135 -5.25 -8.59 13.78
CA ASP A 135 -5.37 -10.02 14.09
C ASP A 135 -6.46 -10.68 13.22
N ARG A 136 -7.59 -10.00 13.06
CA ARG A 136 -8.70 -10.47 12.25
C ARG A 136 -8.33 -10.63 10.78
N PHE A 137 -7.73 -9.61 10.15
CA PHE A 137 -7.36 -9.69 8.74
C PHE A 137 -6.31 -10.77 8.51
N GLN A 138 -5.33 -10.88 9.39
CA GLN A 138 -4.31 -11.92 9.34
C GLN A 138 -4.93 -13.33 9.51
N SER A 139 -5.91 -13.51 10.39
CA SER A 139 -6.63 -14.78 10.55
C SER A 139 -7.40 -15.22 9.30
N LEU A 140 -7.76 -14.26 8.44
CA LEU A 140 -8.39 -14.51 7.15
C LEU A 140 -7.38 -14.71 6.00
N GLY A 141 -6.07 -14.74 6.31
CA GLY A 141 -5.00 -14.89 5.34
C GLY A 141 -4.70 -13.61 4.54
N LEU A 142 -5.09 -12.45 5.05
CA LEU A 142 -4.78 -11.15 4.45
C LEU A 142 -3.54 -10.56 5.11
N SER A 143 -2.57 -10.12 4.33
CA SER A 143 -1.48 -9.28 4.84
C SER A 143 -2.02 -7.88 5.16
N VAL A 144 -1.46 -7.27 6.20
CA VAL A 144 -1.85 -5.92 6.62
C VAL A 144 -0.73 -4.94 6.33
N ILE A 145 -1.10 -3.82 5.73
CA ILE A 145 -0.29 -2.61 5.61
C ILE A 145 -0.94 -1.58 6.51
N TYR A 146 -0.16 -0.82 7.26
CA TYR A 146 -0.69 0.21 8.14
C TYR A 146 -0.27 1.59 7.67
N GLU A 147 -1.22 2.53 7.55
CA GLU A 147 -0.94 3.92 7.21
C GLU A 147 -1.07 4.79 8.46
N PHE A 148 0.07 5.35 8.90
CA PHE A 148 0.13 6.32 10.00
C PHE A 148 -0.21 7.72 9.49
N GLY A 149 -1.06 8.41 10.24
CA GLY A 149 -1.31 9.84 10.05
C GLY A 149 -2.67 10.16 9.44
N ARG A 150 -2.92 11.46 9.33
CA ARG A 150 -4.19 12.04 8.88
C ARG A 150 -4.01 12.85 7.62
N LYS A 151 -5.05 12.93 6.79
CA LYS A 151 -5.06 13.81 5.60
C LYS A 151 -4.94 15.30 5.96
N ASN A 152 -5.42 15.69 7.14
CA ASN A 152 -5.36 17.05 7.63
C ASN A 152 -4.90 17.02 9.09
N PRO A 153 -3.59 16.84 9.35
CA PRO A 153 -3.07 16.87 10.73
C PRO A 153 -3.18 18.26 11.33
N GLU A 154 -3.52 18.36 12.61
CA GLU A 154 -3.60 19.62 13.33
C GLU A 154 -2.25 20.04 13.93
N GLN A 155 -1.42 19.07 14.26
CA GLN A 155 -0.10 19.22 14.85
C GLN A 155 0.93 18.43 14.04
N PRO A 156 2.20 18.85 14.02
CA PRO A 156 3.27 18.07 13.43
C PRO A 156 3.38 16.70 14.10
N LEU A 157 3.68 15.66 13.30
CA LEU A 157 3.97 14.33 13.81
C LEU A 157 5.13 14.37 14.84
N ARG A 158 5.11 13.44 15.76
CA ARG A 158 6.20 13.21 16.70
C ARG A 158 6.87 11.87 16.34
N VAL A 159 8.20 11.87 16.32
CA VAL A 159 8.98 10.66 15.98
C VAL A 159 8.67 9.53 16.95
N GLU A 160 8.52 9.83 18.24
CA GLU A 160 8.23 8.84 19.27
C GLU A 160 6.88 8.13 19.04
N ASP A 161 5.90 8.83 18.47
CA ASP A 161 4.59 8.25 18.14
C ASP A 161 4.72 7.26 16.97
N ILE A 162 5.51 7.62 15.94
CA ILE A 162 5.80 6.71 14.81
C ILE A 162 6.60 5.50 15.28
N GLU A 163 7.65 5.67 16.07
CA GLU A 163 8.48 4.56 16.59
C GLU A 163 7.65 3.60 17.45
N SER A 164 6.80 4.15 18.31
CA SER A 164 5.89 3.37 19.15
C SER A 164 4.91 2.56 18.28
N LEU A 165 4.34 3.20 17.26
CA LEU A 165 3.45 2.54 16.32
C LEU A 165 4.18 1.44 15.54
N ILE A 166 5.34 1.73 14.95
CA ILE A 166 6.14 0.74 14.21
C ILE A 166 6.45 -0.46 15.08
N THR A 167 6.82 -0.23 16.34
CA THR A 167 7.09 -1.30 17.31
C THR A 167 5.84 -2.15 17.53
N ALA A 168 4.68 -1.52 17.76
CA ALA A 168 3.42 -2.22 17.96
C ALA A 168 3.01 -3.03 16.71
N MET A 169 3.18 -2.46 15.51
CA MET A 169 2.88 -3.11 14.23
C MET A 169 3.82 -4.30 13.99
N THR A 170 5.13 -4.12 14.17
CA THR A 170 6.12 -5.20 13.99
C THR A 170 5.85 -6.37 14.92
N ASN A 171 5.50 -6.10 16.19
CA ASN A 171 5.14 -7.13 17.16
C ASN A 171 3.88 -7.94 16.77
N ARG A 172 3.07 -7.42 15.84
CA ARG A 172 1.90 -8.09 15.28
C ARG A 172 2.11 -8.63 13.87
N GLY A 173 3.37 -8.64 13.37
CA GLY A 173 3.69 -9.14 12.04
C GLY A 173 3.22 -8.23 10.91
N VAL A 174 3.05 -6.93 11.16
CA VAL A 174 2.83 -5.92 10.14
C VAL A 174 4.19 -5.35 9.75
N ASP A 175 4.67 -5.73 8.57
CA ASP A 175 6.02 -5.40 8.10
C ASP A 175 6.10 -4.05 7.36
N HIS A 176 4.96 -3.47 7.00
CA HIS A 176 4.91 -2.26 6.19
C HIS A 176 4.01 -1.21 6.84
N VAL A 177 4.66 -0.11 7.23
CA VAL A 177 4.00 1.10 7.72
C VAL A 177 4.23 2.21 6.71
N ILE A 178 3.16 2.85 6.28
CA ILE A 178 3.17 4.04 5.41
C ILE A 178 2.96 5.26 6.30
N VAL A 179 3.66 6.35 6.02
CA VAL A 179 3.39 7.65 6.65
C VAL A 179 2.64 8.51 5.65
N GLU A 180 1.51 9.06 6.07
CA GLU A 180 0.70 9.95 5.23
C GLU A 180 1.50 11.20 4.82
N GLN A 181 1.46 11.57 3.54
CA GLN A 181 2.22 12.70 2.99
C GLN A 181 1.94 14.02 3.73
N SER A 182 0.70 14.25 4.13
CA SER A 182 0.30 15.47 4.85
C SER A 182 1.00 15.61 6.20
N GLU A 183 1.32 14.51 6.87
CA GLU A 183 2.13 14.50 8.10
C GLU A 183 3.56 14.96 7.83
N ILE A 184 4.15 14.43 6.75
CA ILE A 184 5.50 14.82 6.32
C ILE A 184 5.55 16.31 5.94
N ASP A 185 4.56 16.79 5.18
CA ASP A 185 4.47 18.20 4.76
C ASP A 185 4.29 19.13 5.97
N MET A 186 3.45 18.73 6.93
CA MET A 186 3.27 19.48 8.17
C MET A 186 4.56 19.52 8.98
N ALA A 187 5.24 18.39 9.15
CA ALA A 187 6.51 18.35 9.88
C ALA A 187 7.58 19.16 9.15
N ALA A 188 7.69 19.07 7.83
CA ALA A 188 8.64 19.86 7.05
C ALA A 188 8.46 21.37 7.25
N SER A 189 7.20 21.84 7.38
CA SER A 189 6.87 23.24 7.51
C SER A 189 6.98 23.79 8.95
N ARG A 190 6.67 22.96 9.97
CA ARG A 190 6.52 23.42 11.36
C ARG A 190 7.50 22.80 12.35
N ALA A 191 8.08 21.66 12.05
CA ALA A 191 8.98 20.91 12.94
C ALA A 191 10.02 20.14 12.13
N PRO A 192 10.84 20.79 11.28
CA PRO A 192 11.78 20.11 10.36
C PRO A 192 12.84 19.25 11.08
N GLU A 193 13.08 19.50 12.37
CA GLU A 193 13.96 18.68 13.21
C GLU A 193 13.41 17.26 13.40
N GLN A 194 12.09 17.07 13.39
CA GLN A 194 11.46 15.74 13.49
C GLN A 194 11.82 14.87 12.30
N LEU A 195 11.86 15.44 11.09
CA LEU A 195 12.19 14.68 9.88
C LEU A 195 13.65 14.20 9.82
N LYS A 196 14.55 14.83 10.60
CA LYS A 196 15.96 14.41 10.65
C LYS A 196 16.16 13.18 11.53
N ALA A 197 15.19 12.83 12.34
CA ALA A 197 15.23 11.71 13.25
C ALA A 197 14.52 10.46 12.67
N ILE A 198 13.76 10.61 11.58
CA ILE A 198 13.16 9.51 10.80
C ILE A 198 14.14 9.08 9.70
#